data_5dc88fe1ee141ba37b853292aa0bfb22
#
_entry.id   5dc88fe1ee141ba37b853292aa0bfb22
#
_cell.length_a   1.000
_cell.length_b   1.000
_cell.length_c   1.000
_cell.angle_alpha   90.00
_cell.angle_beta   90.00
_cell.angle_gamma   90.00
#
_symmetry.space_group_name_H-M   'P 1'
#
loop_
_entity.id
_entity.type
_entity.pdbx_description
1 polymer ?
#
loop_
_entity_poly.entity_id
_entity_poly.type
_entity_poly.pdbx_seq_one_letter_code
_entity_poly.pdbx_strand_id
1 'polypeptide(L)'
;ISLGVPPNFFQVPNLFGLSRKKAIQDIEKAGFNLGKVFYRQNEDLIPYTVLDQSIPAETVLEKPTKIDLTVSVLDMKDIFNQMINN
;
A
#
# COMPACT_ATOMS: atom_id res chain seq x y z
N ILE A 1 15.26 11.72 22.97
CA ILE A 1 15.15 12.66 21.89
C ILE A 1 14.27 12.11 20.81
N SER A 2 13.37 12.91 20.42
CA SER A 2 12.49 12.53 19.35
C SER A 2 13.08 12.94 18.00
N LEU A 3 13.29 11.95 17.17
CA LEU A 3 13.69 12.23 15.80
C LEU A 3 12.52 12.05 14.86
N GLY A 4 11.33 12.17 15.39
CA GLY A 4 10.13 11.96 14.62
C GLY A 4 9.86 13.07 13.63
N VAL A 5 8.81 12.86 12.87
CA VAL A 5 8.37 13.81 11.85
C VAL A 5 7.81 15.05 12.53
N PRO A 6 8.08 16.25 12.00
CA PRO A 6 7.48 17.48 12.56
C PRO A 6 5.96 17.38 12.56
N PRO A 7 5.30 18.09 13.49
CA PRO A 7 3.83 17.96 13.60
C PRO A 7 3.05 18.36 12.36
N ASN A 8 3.64 19.18 11.49
CA ASN A 8 2.95 19.60 10.28
C ASN A 8 3.29 18.74 9.05
N PHE A 9 3.96 17.62 9.28
CA PHE A 9 4.38 16.75 8.18
C PHE A 9 3.86 15.36 8.38
N PHE A 10 3.83 14.59 7.29
CA PHE A 10 3.37 13.21 7.29
C PHE A 10 4.47 12.32 6.76
N GLN A 11 4.73 11.22 7.44
CA GLN A 11 5.75 10.28 7.00
C GLN A 11 5.08 9.05 6.42
N VAL A 12 5.56 8.63 5.25
CA VAL A 12 5.03 7.46 4.55
C VAL A 12 5.49 6.20 5.26
N PRO A 13 4.57 5.30 5.65
CA PRO A 13 4.96 4.07 6.33
C PRO A 13 5.55 3.05 5.36
N ASN A 14 6.30 2.11 5.90
CA ASN A 14 6.83 0.99 5.12
C ASN A 14 5.72 -0.05 4.97
N LEU A 15 5.22 -0.19 3.76
CA LEU A 15 4.11 -1.09 3.47
C LEU A 15 4.56 -2.40 2.83
N PHE A 16 5.82 -2.50 2.46
CA PHE A 16 6.33 -3.67 1.78
C PHE A 16 6.17 -4.92 2.65
N GLY A 17 5.65 -5.98 2.05
CA GLY A 17 5.50 -7.24 2.74
C GLY A 17 4.24 -7.36 3.58
N LEU A 18 3.48 -6.27 3.71
CA LEU A 18 2.22 -6.32 4.45
C LEU A 18 1.10 -6.82 3.55
N SER A 19 0.05 -7.35 4.17
CA SER A 19 -1.15 -7.69 3.40
C SER A 19 -1.82 -6.40 2.96
N ARG A 20 -2.62 -6.50 1.89
CA ARG A 20 -3.33 -5.33 1.38
C ARG A 20 -4.15 -4.67 2.49
N LYS A 21 -4.86 -5.47 3.27
CA LYS A 21 -5.69 -4.94 4.34
C LYS A 21 -4.85 -4.19 5.38
N LYS A 22 -3.75 -4.79 5.78
CA LYS A 22 -2.88 -4.16 6.78
C LYS A 22 -2.26 -2.89 6.23
N ALA A 23 -1.86 -2.91 4.95
CA ALA A 23 -1.29 -1.73 4.32
C ALA A 23 -2.28 -0.57 4.31
N ILE A 24 -3.54 -0.85 4.01
CA ILE A 24 -4.57 0.19 3.99
C ILE A 24 -4.73 0.80 5.38
N GLN A 25 -4.71 -0.04 6.42
CA GLN A 25 -4.80 0.46 7.79
C GLN A 25 -3.64 1.38 8.12
N ASP A 26 -2.43 0.98 7.74
CA ASP A 26 -1.24 1.79 8.01
C ASP A 26 -1.28 3.10 7.24
N ILE A 27 -1.76 3.08 6.00
CA ILE A 27 -1.90 4.30 5.21
C ILE A 27 -2.84 5.27 5.94
N GLU A 28 -3.96 4.80 6.41
CA GLU A 28 -4.92 5.64 7.09
C GLU A 28 -4.39 6.16 8.42
N LYS A 29 -3.67 5.31 9.15
CA LYS A 29 -3.07 5.73 10.40
C LYS A 29 -2.04 6.84 10.22
N ALA A 30 -1.35 6.80 9.08
CA ALA A 30 -0.35 7.82 8.80
C ALA A 30 -0.96 9.11 8.27
N GLY A 31 -2.26 9.13 8.05
CA GLY A 31 -2.94 10.32 7.57
C GLY A 31 -3.07 10.40 6.06
N PHE A 32 -2.66 9.33 5.36
CA PHE A 32 -2.76 9.30 3.91
C PHE A 32 -4.03 8.59 3.46
N ASN A 33 -4.24 8.57 2.18
CA ASN A 33 -5.38 7.89 1.57
C ASN A 33 -4.89 6.83 0.61
N LEU A 34 -5.67 5.75 0.49
CA LEU A 34 -5.34 4.72 -0.49
C LEU A 34 -5.67 5.24 -1.88
N GLY A 35 -4.70 5.15 -2.78
CA GLY A 35 -4.90 5.47 -4.18
C GLY A 35 -5.36 4.25 -4.95
N LYS A 36 -4.65 3.95 -6.03
CA LYS A 36 -4.97 2.79 -6.84
C LYS A 36 -4.25 1.56 -6.32
N VAL A 37 -4.81 0.39 -6.60
CA VAL A 37 -4.18 -0.86 -6.25
C VAL A 37 -3.89 -1.59 -7.56
N PHE A 38 -2.61 -1.88 -7.77
CA PHE A 38 -2.17 -2.63 -8.93
C PHE A 38 -1.89 -4.06 -8.54
N TYR A 39 -2.05 -4.96 -9.47
CA TYR A 39 -1.86 -6.40 -9.22
C TYR A 39 -0.76 -6.93 -10.11
N ARG A 40 0.10 -7.76 -9.53
CA ARG A 40 1.18 -8.40 -10.26
C ARG A 40 1.18 -9.87 -9.93
N GLN A 41 1.23 -10.72 -10.93
CA GLN A 41 1.25 -12.15 -10.70
C GLN A 41 2.58 -12.55 -10.07
N ASN A 42 2.50 -13.21 -8.93
CA ASN A 42 3.68 -13.70 -8.24
C ASN A 42 3.27 -14.88 -7.37
N GLU A 43 3.73 -16.06 -7.75
CA GLU A 43 3.36 -17.29 -7.07
C GLU A 43 4.23 -17.57 -5.86
N ASP A 44 5.33 -16.84 -5.72
CA ASP A 44 6.25 -17.05 -4.61
C ASP A 44 5.78 -16.41 -3.30
N LEU A 45 4.78 -15.57 -3.38
CA LEU A 45 4.29 -14.84 -2.20
C LEU A 45 2.84 -15.15 -1.94
N ILE A 46 2.44 -14.89 -0.70
CA ILE A 46 1.03 -14.99 -0.33
C ILE A 46 0.24 -13.95 -1.13
N PRO A 47 -0.92 -14.33 -1.68
CA PRO A 47 -1.73 -13.39 -2.45
C PRO A 47 -2.04 -12.12 -1.67
N TYR A 48 -2.11 -11.01 -2.37
CA TYR A 48 -2.43 -9.71 -1.80
C TYR A 48 -1.37 -9.22 -0.82
N THR A 49 -0.11 -9.58 -1.07
CA THR A 49 1.03 -9.05 -0.34
C THR A 49 1.58 -7.84 -1.09
N VAL A 50 1.81 -6.75 -0.38
CA VAL A 50 2.33 -5.53 -0.99
C VAL A 50 3.74 -5.77 -1.50
N LEU A 51 3.92 -5.56 -2.80
CA LEU A 51 5.22 -5.70 -3.47
C LEU A 51 5.92 -4.35 -3.58
N ASP A 52 5.14 -3.28 -3.72
CA ASP A 52 5.71 -1.96 -3.94
C ASP A 52 4.69 -0.90 -3.57
N GLN A 53 5.16 0.31 -3.41
CA GLN A 53 4.30 1.45 -3.11
C GLN A 53 4.76 2.64 -3.95
N SER A 54 3.81 3.50 -4.31
CA SER A 54 4.10 4.62 -5.21
C SER A 54 5.06 5.63 -4.59
N ILE A 55 4.99 5.77 -3.28
CA ILE A 55 5.85 6.71 -2.56
C ILE A 55 6.75 5.90 -1.65
N PRO A 56 8.07 6.10 -1.71
CA PRO A 56 8.99 5.31 -0.88
C PRO A 56 8.69 5.46 0.61
N ALA A 57 8.99 4.41 1.35
CA ALA A 57 8.83 4.44 2.80
C ALA A 57 9.70 5.54 3.40
N GLU A 58 9.24 6.09 4.50
CA GLU A 58 9.96 7.13 5.25
C GLU A 58 10.06 8.46 4.49
N THR A 59 9.34 8.61 3.39
CA THR A 59 9.25 9.91 2.72
C THR A 59 8.40 10.84 3.59
N VAL A 60 8.88 12.07 3.77
CA VAL A 60 8.18 13.06 4.58
C VAL A 60 7.52 14.07 3.65
N LEU A 61 6.22 14.26 3.83
CA LEU A 61 5.42 15.14 2.98
C LEU A 61 4.72 16.19 3.84
N GLU A 62 4.50 17.34 3.26
CA GLU A 62 3.85 18.44 3.98
C GLU A 62 2.35 18.25 4.13
N LYS A 63 1.76 17.41 3.32
CA LYS A 63 0.32 17.15 3.37
C LYS A 63 0.03 15.75 2.92
N PRO A 64 -1.13 15.22 3.35
CA PRO A 64 -1.49 13.86 2.96
C PRO A 64 -1.75 13.77 1.47
N THR A 65 -1.44 12.60 0.92
CA THR A 65 -1.66 12.34 -0.49
C THR A 65 -2.10 10.90 -0.64
N LYS A 66 -2.43 10.53 -1.86
CA LYS A 66 -2.82 9.14 -2.13
C LYS A 66 -1.59 8.29 -2.37
N ILE A 67 -1.61 7.09 -1.84
CA ILE A 67 -0.52 6.13 -2.02
C ILE A 67 -1.06 4.95 -2.79
N ASP A 68 -0.44 4.67 -3.94
CA ASP A 68 -0.80 3.51 -4.74
C ASP A 68 -0.01 2.30 -4.24
N LEU A 69 -0.62 1.15 -4.32
CA LEU A 69 0.00 -0.10 -3.89
C LEU A 69 0.07 -1.07 -5.05
N THR A 70 1.10 -1.89 -5.05
CA THR A 70 1.18 -3.04 -5.94
C THR A 70 1.17 -4.29 -5.07
N VAL A 71 0.20 -5.17 -5.29
CA VAL A 71 0.08 -6.39 -4.50
C VAL A 71 0.21 -7.60 -5.40
N SER A 72 0.61 -8.70 -4.80
CA SER A 72 0.77 -9.95 -5.53
C SER A 72 -0.56 -10.68 -5.66
N VAL A 73 -0.68 -11.49 -6.69
CA VAL A 73 -1.80 -12.40 -6.87
C VAL A 73 -1.25 -13.71 -7.44
N LEU A 74 -1.96 -14.79 -7.17
CA LEU A 74 -1.56 -16.08 -7.71
C LEU A 74 -1.88 -16.19 -9.19
N ASP A 75 -3.03 -15.68 -9.57
CA ASP A 75 -3.51 -15.75 -10.95
C ASP A 75 -4.34 -14.52 -11.25
N MET A 76 -4.01 -13.86 -12.34
CA MET A 76 -4.77 -12.68 -12.77
C MET A 76 -6.23 -13.01 -13.07
N LYS A 77 -6.53 -14.26 -13.35
CA LYS A 77 -7.92 -14.67 -13.60
C LYS A 77 -8.80 -14.48 -12.37
N ASP A 78 -8.24 -14.63 -11.17
CA ASP A 78 -9.02 -14.43 -9.96
C ASP A 78 -9.59 -13.02 -9.89
N ILE A 79 -8.76 -12.05 -10.22
CA ILE A 79 -9.21 -10.66 -10.20
C ILE A 79 -10.28 -10.43 -11.26
N PHE A 80 -10.07 -10.97 -12.43
CA PHE A 80 -11.01 -10.84 -13.52
C PHE A 80 -12.37 -11.44 -13.15
N ASN A 81 -12.36 -12.61 -12.53
CA ASN A 81 -13.59 -13.26 -12.10
C ASN A 81 -14.33 -12.44 -11.04
N GLN A 82 -13.59 -11.87 -10.11
CA GLN A 82 -14.22 -11.03 -9.08
C GLN A 82 -14.87 -9.80 -9.68
N MET A 83 -14.29 -9.25 -10.72
CA MET A 83 -14.87 -8.09 -11.39
C MET A 83 -16.14 -8.43 -12.13
N ILE A 84 -16.23 -9.63 -12.67
CA ILE A 84 -17.38 -10.07 -13.43
C ILE A 84 -18.52 -10.52 -12.53
N ASN A 85 -18.19 -11.20 -11.46
CA ASN A 85 -19.18 -11.81 -10.56
C ASN A 85 -19.68 -10.87 -9.47
N ASN A 86 -19.44 -9.67 -9.62
CA ASN A 86 -19.77 -8.69 -8.61
C ASN A 86 -21.28 -8.45 -8.48
#